data_b50457502581e8ab84506aa185144479
#
_entry.id   b50457502581e8ab84506aa185144479
#
_cell.length_a   1.000
_cell.length_b   1.000
_cell.length_c   1.000
_cell.angle_alpha   90.00
_cell.angle_beta   90.00
_cell.angle_gamma   90.00
#
_symmetry.space_group_name_H-M   'P 1'
#
loop_
_entity.id
_entity.type
_entity.pdbx_description
1 polymer ?
#
loop_
_entity_poly.entity_id
_entity_poly.type
_entity_poly.pdbx_seq_one_letter_code
_entity_poly.pdbx_strand_id
1 'polypeptide(L)'
;MFSSQSQFTTQTPEKYLMQMCKHFAHKVETNYSNTQGSVDFPCGRAEFLVSDNYLIFKVTADTNENLNQSKSIIESHIVRFAYRENLEKLDWN
;
A
#
# COMPACT_ATOMS: atom_id res chain seq x y z
N MET A 1 9.89 -5.79 15.94
CA MET A 1 9.20 -5.18 14.81
C MET A 1 8.82 -6.27 13.81
N PHE A 2 7.62 -6.17 13.27
CA PHE A 2 7.10 -7.11 12.29
C PHE A 2 6.99 -6.44 10.93
N SER A 3 7.21 -7.18 9.87
CA SER A 3 7.08 -6.63 8.53
C SER A 3 6.46 -7.65 7.57
N SER A 4 5.86 -7.14 6.51
CA SER A 4 5.30 -7.97 5.46
C SER A 4 5.36 -7.21 4.14
N GLN A 5 5.37 -7.92 3.05
CA GLN A 5 5.50 -7.33 1.73
C GLN A 5 4.55 -8.01 0.76
N SER A 6 4.05 -7.23 -0.17
CA SER A 6 3.21 -7.73 -1.26
C SER A 6 3.48 -6.92 -2.50
N GLN A 7 2.98 -7.39 -3.64
CA GLN A 7 3.09 -6.61 -4.87
C GLN A 7 1.85 -6.83 -5.73
N PHE A 8 1.56 -5.82 -6.54
CA PHE A 8 0.43 -5.82 -7.44
C PHE A 8 0.95 -5.55 -8.85
N THR A 9 0.69 -6.48 -9.76
CA THR A 9 1.10 -6.35 -11.16
C THR A 9 0.08 -5.51 -11.91
N THR A 10 0.53 -4.43 -12.53
CA THR A 10 -0.33 -3.54 -13.29
C THR A 10 0.50 -2.77 -14.31
N GLN A 11 -0.12 -2.38 -15.41
CA GLN A 11 0.54 -1.53 -16.41
C GLN A 11 0.60 -0.07 -15.98
N THR A 12 -0.11 0.31 -14.91
CA THR A 12 -0.17 1.70 -14.44
C THR A 12 0.12 1.81 -12.95
N PRO A 13 1.31 1.32 -12.48
CA PRO A 13 1.59 1.35 -11.04
C PRO A 13 1.68 2.76 -10.46
N GLU A 14 2.19 3.72 -11.24
CA GLU A 14 2.28 5.11 -10.79
C GLU A 14 0.91 5.72 -10.50
N LYS A 15 -0.08 5.41 -11.35
CA LYS A 15 -1.44 5.88 -11.16
C LYS A 15 -2.01 5.41 -9.82
N TYR A 16 -1.83 4.14 -9.48
CA TYR A 16 -2.36 3.59 -8.25
C TYR A 16 -1.59 4.09 -7.03
N LEU A 17 -0.28 4.25 -7.15
CA LEU A 17 0.51 4.83 -6.07
C LEU A 17 0.00 6.24 -5.74
N MET A 18 -0.19 7.06 -6.76
CA MET A 18 -0.67 8.43 -6.58
C MET A 18 -2.07 8.46 -5.98
N GLN A 19 -2.95 7.59 -6.46
CA GLN A 19 -4.32 7.52 -5.96
C GLN A 19 -4.36 7.12 -4.48
N MET A 20 -3.57 6.11 -4.11
CA MET A 20 -3.49 5.66 -2.72
C MET A 20 -2.94 6.76 -1.83
N CYS A 21 -1.83 7.37 -2.22
CA CYS A 21 -1.19 8.38 -1.40
C CYS A 21 -2.03 9.64 -1.26
N LYS A 22 -2.67 10.08 -2.32
CA LYS A 22 -3.56 11.24 -2.25
C LYS A 22 -4.72 10.98 -1.31
N HIS A 23 -5.26 9.77 -1.34
CA HIS A 23 -6.35 9.40 -0.44
C HIS A 23 -5.90 9.46 1.03
N PHE A 24 -4.76 8.84 1.33
CA PHE A 24 -4.27 8.79 2.71
C PHE A 24 -3.79 10.15 3.22
N ALA A 25 -3.31 11.02 2.33
CA ALA A 25 -2.81 12.33 2.72
C ALA A 25 -3.88 13.20 3.38
N HIS A 26 -5.16 12.91 3.15
CA HIS A 26 -6.25 13.64 3.80
C HIS A 26 -6.44 13.26 5.26
N LYS A 27 -5.87 12.14 5.69
CA LYS A 27 -6.16 11.58 7.02
C LYS A 27 -4.92 11.37 7.88
N VAL A 28 -3.79 11.05 7.27
CA VAL A 28 -2.56 10.71 7.99
C VAL A 28 -1.37 11.29 7.25
N GLU A 29 -0.23 11.34 7.94
CA GLU A 29 0.98 11.87 7.33
C GLU A 29 1.42 10.99 6.18
N THR A 30 1.61 11.61 5.02
CA THR A 30 1.93 10.91 3.79
C THR A 30 2.96 11.69 3.00
N ASN A 31 4.02 11.01 2.55
CA ASN A 31 5.05 11.58 1.69
C ASN A 31 5.13 10.74 0.43
N TYR A 32 5.12 11.38 -0.74
CA TYR A 32 5.14 10.61 -1.97
C TYR A 32 5.67 11.41 -3.16
N SER A 33 6.16 10.65 -4.14
CA SER A 33 6.55 11.16 -5.46
C SER A 33 5.87 10.25 -6.48
N ASN A 34 6.26 10.36 -7.76
CA ASN A 34 5.68 9.52 -8.81
C ASN A 34 6.05 8.04 -8.68
N THR A 35 7.16 7.73 -7.99
CA THR A 35 7.70 6.37 -7.98
C THR A 35 7.76 5.74 -6.60
N GLN A 36 7.55 6.50 -5.54
CA GLN A 36 7.60 5.94 -4.20
C GLN A 36 6.78 6.78 -3.23
N GLY A 37 6.38 6.18 -2.13
CA GLY A 37 5.60 6.86 -1.12
C GLY A 37 5.69 6.17 0.22
N SER A 38 5.28 6.89 1.27
CA SER A 38 5.19 6.33 2.61
C SER A 38 3.99 6.94 3.32
N VAL A 39 3.36 6.14 4.17
CA VAL A 39 2.17 6.53 4.92
C VAL A 39 2.34 6.04 6.35
N ASP A 40 2.11 6.94 7.31
CA ASP A 40 2.20 6.60 8.72
C ASP A 40 0.81 6.47 9.32
N PHE A 41 0.35 5.23 9.49
CA PHE A 41 -0.92 4.93 10.17
C PHE A 41 -0.69 4.84 11.66
N PRO A 42 -1.73 5.03 12.48
CA PRO A 42 -1.60 4.79 13.92
C PRO A 42 -1.13 3.37 14.26
N CYS A 43 -1.50 2.39 13.43
CA CYS A 43 -1.15 0.99 13.67
C CYS A 43 0.16 0.56 13.02
N GLY A 44 0.74 1.35 12.10
CA GLY A 44 1.97 0.95 11.44
C GLY A 44 2.34 1.86 10.28
N ARG A 45 3.40 1.50 9.59
CA ARG A 45 3.91 2.29 8.47
C ARG A 45 3.83 1.47 7.19
N ALA A 46 3.39 2.09 6.11
CA ALA A 46 3.37 1.49 4.79
C ALA A 46 4.29 2.25 3.85
N GLU A 47 5.02 1.51 3.03
CA GLU A 47 5.85 2.09 1.98
C GLU A 47 5.41 1.53 0.64
N PHE A 48 5.42 2.38 -0.38
CA PHE A 48 5.03 2.02 -1.74
C PHE A 48 6.20 2.28 -2.68
N LEU A 49 6.42 1.37 -3.62
CA LEU A 49 7.48 1.51 -4.59
C LEU A 49 7.00 1.04 -5.95
N VAL A 50 7.20 1.87 -6.97
CA VAL A 50 6.93 1.49 -8.36
C VAL A 50 8.20 0.87 -8.93
N SER A 51 8.06 -0.31 -9.54
CA SER A 51 9.16 -1.00 -10.18
C SER A 51 8.61 -1.75 -11.40
N ASP A 52 9.00 -1.30 -12.58
CA ASP A 52 8.51 -1.87 -13.84
C ASP A 52 6.97 -1.86 -13.87
N ASN A 53 6.34 -3.02 -13.99
CA ASN A 53 4.88 -3.16 -14.01
C ASN A 53 4.35 -3.64 -12.65
N TYR A 54 5.00 -3.21 -11.56
CA TYR A 54 4.62 -3.61 -10.20
C TYR A 54 4.45 -2.40 -9.31
N LEU A 55 3.46 -2.47 -8.45
CA LEU A 55 3.36 -1.61 -7.29
C LEU A 55 3.66 -2.48 -6.07
N ILE A 56 4.76 -2.18 -5.38
CA ILE A 56 5.24 -2.97 -4.26
C ILE A 56 4.82 -2.30 -2.96
N PHE A 57 4.29 -3.08 -2.03
CA PHE A 57 3.89 -2.61 -0.70
C PHE A 57 4.75 -3.26 0.36
N LYS A 58 5.27 -2.46 1.28
CA LYS A 58 5.96 -2.96 2.46
C LYS A 58 5.31 -2.35 3.69
N VAL A 59 4.93 -3.19 4.64
CA VAL A 59 4.25 -2.75 5.86
C VAL A 59 5.06 -3.18 7.07
N THR A 60 5.21 -2.29 8.04
CA THR A 60 5.90 -2.57 9.29
C THR A 60 5.05 -2.12 10.46
N ALA A 61 5.15 -2.84 11.58
CA ALA A 61 4.41 -2.50 12.79
C ALA A 61 5.09 -3.10 14.02
N ASP A 62 4.74 -2.60 15.20
CA ASP A 62 5.35 -3.04 16.45
C ASP A 62 4.80 -4.39 16.94
N THR A 63 3.57 -4.72 16.56
CA THR A 63 2.93 -5.97 16.94
C THR A 63 2.37 -6.68 15.72
N ASN A 64 2.17 -7.98 15.84
CA ASN A 64 1.59 -8.76 14.76
C ASN A 64 0.14 -8.33 14.49
N GLU A 65 -0.59 -7.98 15.54
CA GLU A 65 -1.96 -7.49 15.41
C GLU A 65 -2.01 -6.19 14.61
N ASN A 66 -1.13 -5.23 14.93
CA ASN A 66 -1.05 -3.97 14.22
C ASN A 66 -0.57 -4.16 12.78
N LEU A 67 0.32 -5.12 12.56
CA LEU A 67 0.76 -5.46 11.20
C LEU A 67 -0.43 -5.93 10.35
N ASN A 68 -1.23 -6.83 10.89
CA ASN A 68 -2.39 -7.36 10.18
C ASN A 68 -3.42 -6.26 9.89
N GLN A 69 -3.61 -5.34 10.82
CA GLN A 69 -4.51 -4.20 10.61
C GLN A 69 -3.98 -3.30 9.49
N SER A 70 -2.70 -3.01 9.49
CA SER A 70 -2.08 -2.18 8.44
C SER A 70 -2.18 -2.83 7.07
N LYS A 71 -1.93 -4.13 6.98
CA LYS A 71 -2.09 -4.89 5.74
C LYS A 71 -3.52 -4.80 5.23
N SER A 72 -4.49 -4.94 6.11
CA SER A 72 -5.90 -4.88 5.77
C SER A 72 -6.31 -3.52 5.20
N ILE A 73 -5.78 -2.44 5.79
CA ILE A 73 -6.05 -1.09 5.28
C ILE A 73 -5.55 -0.95 3.85
N ILE A 74 -4.31 -1.36 3.59
CA ILE A 74 -3.71 -1.26 2.26
C ILE A 74 -4.50 -2.12 1.26
N GLU A 75 -4.76 -3.37 1.63
CA GLU A 75 -5.43 -4.31 0.74
C GLU A 75 -6.83 -3.84 0.36
N SER A 76 -7.62 -3.40 1.34
CA SER A 76 -8.99 -2.98 1.06
C SER A 76 -9.05 -1.77 0.15
N HIS A 77 -8.08 -0.87 0.26
CA HIS A 77 -8.04 0.33 -0.58
C HIS A 77 -7.60 0.01 -2.01
N ILE A 78 -6.53 -0.78 -2.17
CA ILE A 78 -6.06 -1.10 -3.52
C ILE A 78 -7.06 -1.98 -4.27
N VAL A 79 -7.72 -2.90 -3.59
CA VAL A 79 -8.77 -3.72 -4.21
C VAL A 79 -9.89 -2.83 -4.74
N ARG A 80 -10.28 -1.83 -3.95
CA ARG A 80 -11.33 -0.90 -4.37
C ARG A 80 -10.88 -0.04 -5.54
N PHE A 81 -9.68 0.53 -5.48
CA PHE A 81 -9.20 1.43 -6.52
C PHE A 81 -8.90 0.69 -7.83
N ALA A 82 -8.45 -0.56 -7.73
CA ALA A 82 -8.09 -1.36 -8.90
C ALA A 82 -9.19 -2.33 -9.32
N TYR A 83 -10.45 -1.97 -9.08
CA TYR A 83 -11.57 -2.87 -9.36
C TYR A 83 -11.65 -3.27 -10.83
N ARG A 84 -11.20 -2.42 -11.74
CA ARG A 84 -11.22 -2.71 -13.18
C ARG A 84 -10.18 -3.77 -13.59
N GLU A 85 -9.23 -4.05 -12.73
CA GLU A 85 -8.21 -5.06 -12.99
C GLU A 85 -8.54 -6.39 -12.31
N ASN A 86 -9.75 -6.49 -11.73
CA ASN A 86 -10.25 -7.71 -11.09
C ASN A 86 -9.36 -8.17 -9.93
N LEU A 87 -8.72 -7.24 -9.24
CA LEU A 87 -7.92 -7.56 -8.08
C LEU A 87 -8.85 -7.89 -6.91
N GLU A 88 -8.72 -9.08 -6.34
CA GLU A 88 -9.56 -9.52 -5.24
C GLU A 88 -8.84 -9.46 -3.90
N LYS A 89 -7.53 -9.70 -3.90
CA LYS A 89 -6.72 -9.72 -2.69
C LYS A 89 -5.25 -9.52 -3.04
N LEU A 90 -4.45 -9.26 -2.01
CA LEU A 90 -2.99 -9.23 -2.12
C LEU A 90 -2.42 -10.48 -1.44
N ASP A 91 -1.32 -10.98 -1.98
CA ASP A 91 -0.59 -12.08 -1.36
C ASP A 91 0.57 -11.51 -0.55
N TRP A 92 0.48 -11.64 0.76
CA TRP A 92 1.48 -11.12 1.68
C TRP A 92 2.46 -12.22 2.11
N ASN A 93 3.71 -11.87 2.24
CA ASN A 93 4.71 -12.79 2.75
C ASN A 93 5.33 -12.30 4.06
#